data_f69f6065b5d831cae7b11de8890d4618
#
_entry.id   f69f6065b5d831cae7b11de8890d4618
#
_cell.length_a   1.000
_cell.length_b   1.000
_cell.length_c   1.000
_cell.angle_alpha   90.00
_cell.angle_beta   90.00
_cell.angle_gamma   90.00
#
_symmetry.space_group_name_H-M   'P 1'
#
loop_
_entity.id
_entity.type
_entity.pdbx_description
1 polymer ?
#
loop_
_entity_poly.entity_id
_entity_poly.type
_entity_poly.pdbx_seq_one_letter_code
_entity_poly.pdbx_strand_id
1 'polypeptide(L)'
;MNADGDGDGWGALADGTRRTIVARLADRPMAVRELADGLPITRSAVSQHLRILKDAGLVTDAASGTRRIYRLNPVAVAALRDQLDTYWQRALVGYADEINNDARPSPREDS
;
A
#
# COMPACT_ATOMS: atom_id res chain seq x y z
N MET A 1 -19.84 0.02 -6.82
CA MET A 1 -19.31 0.03 -6.44
C MET A 1 -18.42 0.05 -6.53
N ASN A 2 -18.40 0.07 -6.51
CA ASN A 2 -17.62 0.09 -6.21
C ASN A 2 -16.59 0.38 -6.55
N ALA A 3 -16.87 0.79 -7.04
CA ALA A 3 -15.66 1.53 -7.08
C ALA A 3 -14.63 0.98 -6.22
N ASP A 4 -15.06 0.11 -5.55
CA ASP A 4 -14.27 -0.37 -4.50
C ASP A 4 -13.04 -1.04 -4.94
N GLY A 5 -13.11 -1.84 -5.97
CA GLY A 5 -11.95 -2.52 -6.45
C GLY A 5 -10.92 -1.56 -6.95
N ASP A 6 -11.37 -0.51 -7.59
CA ASP A 6 -10.46 0.44 -8.19
C ASP A 6 -9.70 1.24 -7.18
N GLY A 7 -10.31 1.54 -6.07
CA GLY A 7 -9.70 2.40 -5.11
C GLY A 7 -9.09 1.69 -3.93
N ASP A 8 -9.10 0.37 -3.95
CA ASP A 8 -8.73 -0.38 -2.77
C ASP A 8 -7.25 -0.71 -2.73
N GLY A 9 -6.43 0.34 -2.71
CA GLY A 9 -5.00 0.15 -2.52
C GLY A 9 -4.68 -0.38 -1.14
N TRP A 10 -5.47 0.01 -0.15
CA TRP A 10 -5.26 -0.47 1.21
C TRP A 10 -5.48 -1.97 1.31
N GLY A 11 -6.57 -2.48 0.72
CA GLY A 11 -6.83 -3.90 0.71
C GLY A 11 -5.76 -4.67 -0.02
N ALA A 12 -5.28 -4.14 -1.16
CA ALA A 12 -4.23 -4.78 -1.90
C ALA A 12 -2.94 -4.87 -1.08
N LEU A 13 -2.67 -3.90 -0.23
CA LEU A 13 -1.46 -3.88 0.58
C LEU A 13 -1.64 -4.54 1.94
N ALA A 14 -2.80 -5.13 2.20
CA ALA A 14 -2.98 -5.89 3.43
C ALA A 14 -2.19 -7.19 3.43
N ASP A 15 -1.85 -7.70 2.28
CA ASP A 15 -1.11 -8.95 2.14
C ASP A 15 0.39 -8.67 2.13
N GLY A 16 1.15 -9.41 2.96
CA GLY A 16 2.59 -9.18 3.08
C GLY A 16 3.36 -9.46 1.81
N THR A 17 2.95 -10.48 1.04
CA THR A 17 3.62 -10.78 -0.22
C THR A 17 3.42 -9.64 -1.21
N ARG A 18 2.22 -9.07 -1.26
CA ARG A 18 1.98 -7.95 -2.17
C ARG A 18 2.79 -6.73 -1.76
N ARG A 19 2.96 -6.49 -0.45
CA ARG A 19 3.84 -5.41 -0.01
C ARG A 19 5.28 -5.64 -0.47
N THR A 20 5.74 -6.88 -0.41
CA THR A 20 7.08 -7.21 -0.87
C THR A 20 7.22 -6.98 -2.37
N ILE A 21 6.20 -7.37 -3.15
CA ILE A 21 6.21 -7.13 -4.59
C ILE A 21 6.29 -5.63 -4.88
N VAL A 22 5.49 -4.84 -4.19
CA VAL A 22 5.51 -3.39 -4.36
C VAL A 22 6.90 -2.82 -4.04
N ALA A 23 7.52 -3.30 -2.97
CA ALA A 23 8.84 -2.83 -2.59
C ALA A 23 9.88 -3.16 -3.66
N ARG A 24 9.78 -4.34 -4.26
CA ARG A 24 10.70 -4.71 -5.33
C ARG A 24 10.49 -3.88 -6.58
N LEU A 25 9.22 -3.63 -6.92
CA LEU A 25 8.91 -2.79 -8.08
C LEU A 25 9.28 -1.33 -7.84
N ALA A 26 9.39 -0.93 -6.59
CA ALA A 26 9.87 0.41 -6.28
C ALA A 26 11.35 0.58 -6.69
N ASP A 27 12.11 -0.51 -6.68
CA ASP A 27 13.51 -0.45 -7.10
C ASP A 27 13.61 -0.35 -8.62
N ARG A 28 12.83 -1.13 -9.34
CA ARG A 28 12.79 -1.07 -10.80
C ARG A 28 11.64 -1.89 -11.34
N PRO A 29 11.21 -1.64 -12.58
CA PRO A 29 10.22 -2.50 -13.23
C PRO A 29 10.76 -3.92 -13.39
N MET A 30 9.87 -4.90 -13.34
CA MET A 30 10.26 -6.31 -13.40
C MET A 30 9.22 -7.15 -14.10
N ALA A 31 9.67 -8.24 -14.70
CA ALA A 31 8.79 -9.28 -15.21
C ALA A 31 8.43 -10.25 -14.09
N VAL A 32 7.39 -11.06 -14.32
CA VAL A 32 6.94 -12.04 -13.34
C VAL A 32 8.10 -12.96 -12.91
N ARG A 33 8.89 -13.40 -13.87
CA ARG A 33 10.00 -14.30 -13.56
C ARG A 33 10.97 -13.68 -12.57
N GLU A 34 11.30 -12.41 -12.79
CA GLU A 34 12.23 -11.72 -11.91
C GLU A 34 11.68 -11.58 -10.49
N LEU A 35 10.39 -11.28 -10.40
CA LEU A 35 9.75 -11.17 -9.10
C LEU A 35 9.70 -12.52 -8.40
N ALA A 36 9.36 -13.57 -9.14
CA ALA A 36 9.26 -14.90 -8.56
C ALA A 36 10.59 -15.43 -8.07
N ASP A 37 11.68 -15.07 -8.75
CA ASP A 37 13.00 -15.54 -8.37
C ASP A 37 13.38 -15.09 -6.96
N GLY A 38 12.83 -13.99 -6.50
CA GLY A 38 13.16 -13.49 -5.18
C GLY A 38 12.16 -13.84 -4.10
N LEU A 39 11.17 -14.68 -4.41
CA LEU A 39 10.09 -14.96 -3.48
C LEU A 39 9.86 -16.47 -3.37
N PRO A 40 9.48 -16.95 -2.19
CA PRO A 40 9.23 -18.39 -1.99
C PRO A 40 7.82 -18.79 -2.45
N ILE A 41 7.42 -18.34 -3.62
CA ILE A 41 6.11 -18.66 -4.17
C ILE A 41 6.25 -18.88 -5.67
N THR A 42 5.24 -19.48 -6.26
CA THR A 42 5.26 -19.82 -7.69
C THR A 42 5.03 -18.58 -8.55
N ARG A 43 5.42 -18.67 -9.82
CA ARG A 43 5.12 -17.62 -10.79
C ARG A 43 3.64 -17.39 -10.90
N SER A 44 2.87 -18.46 -10.83
CA SER A 44 1.43 -18.35 -10.88
C SER A 44 0.89 -17.52 -9.72
N ALA A 45 1.42 -17.72 -8.53
CA ALA A 45 1.00 -16.95 -7.37
C ALA A 45 1.42 -15.48 -7.53
N VAL A 46 2.62 -15.23 -8.03
CA VAL A 46 3.08 -13.86 -8.30
C VAL A 46 2.12 -13.19 -9.28
N SER A 47 1.74 -13.90 -10.34
CA SER A 47 0.82 -13.34 -11.33
C SER A 47 -0.51 -12.96 -10.70
N GLN A 48 -1.02 -13.77 -9.79
CA GLN A 48 -2.27 -13.46 -9.11
C GLN A 48 -2.14 -12.24 -8.22
N HIS A 49 -1.04 -12.13 -7.49
CA HIS A 49 -0.80 -10.94 -6.67
C HIS A 49 -0.68 -9.69 -7.53
N LEU A 50 0.00 -9.78 -8.67
CA LEU A 50 0.11 -8.65 -9.58
C LEU A 50 -1.23 -8.24 -10.15
N ARG A 51 -2.10 -9.20 -10.41
CA ARG A 51 -3.43 -8.90 -10.90
C ARG A 51 -4.21 -8.10 -9.88
N ILE A 52 -4.14 -8.48 -8.61
CA ILE A 52 -4.81 -7.74 -7.55
C ILE A 52 -4.26 -6.33 -7.45
N LEU A 53 -2.93 -6.18 -7.51
CA LEU A 53 -2.29 -4.86 -7.47
C LEU A 53 -2.68 -4.01 -8.67
N LYS A 54 -2.78 -4.64 -9.84
CA LYS A 54 -3.18 -3.92 -11.05
C LYS A 54 -4.62 -3.48 -10.97
N ASP A 55 -5.51 -4.37 -10.50
CA ASP A 55 -6.92 -4.03 -10.35
C ASP A 55 -7.11 -2.90 -9.35
N ALA A 56 -6.24 -2.81 -8.36
CA ALA A 56 -6.28 -1.71 -7.39
C ALA A 56 -5.62 -0.43 -7.92
N GLY A 57 -5.05 -0.48 -9.12
CA GLY A 57 -4.45 0.69 -9.74
C GLY A 57 -3.03 0.99 -9.31
N LEU A 58 -2.43 0.15 -8.47
CA LEU A 58 -1.09 0.41 -7.93
C LEU A 58 0.02 0.02 -8.90
N VAL A 59 -0.28 -0.86 -9.84
CA VAL A 59 0.70 -1.42 -10.75
C VAL A 59 0.14 -1.34 -12.17
N THR A 60 1.01 -1.07 -13.13
CA THR A 60 0.67 -1.14 -14.55
C THR A 60 1.62 -2.14 -15.22
N ASP A 61 1.28 -2.55 -16.44
CA ASP A 61 2.13 -3.47 -17.15
C ASP A 61 2.13 -3.11 -18.64
N ALA A 62 3.18 -3.57 -19.32
CA ALA A 62 3.31 -3.35 -20.75
C ALA A 62 4.14 -4.48 -21.34
N ALA A 63 3.84 -4.81 -22.58
CA ALA A 63 4.60 -5.81 -23.31
C ALA A 63 5.98 -5.26 -23.67
N SER A 64 6.99 -6.12 -23.57
CA SER A 64 8.34 -5.79 -23.96
C SER A 64 8.93 -7.05 -24.60
N GLY A 65 8.88 -7.14 -25.91
CA GLY A 65 9.23 -8.37 -26.61
C GLY A 65 8.24 -9.47 -26.27
N THR A 66 8.75 -10.59 -25.79
CA THR A 66 7.91 -11.71 -25.38
C THR A 66 7.57 -11.65 -23.89
N ARG A 67 8.00 -10.61 -23.21
CA ARG A 67 7.81 -10.45 -21.77
C ARG A 67 6.79 -9.38 -21.49
N ARG A 68 6.24 -9.43 -20.30
CA ARG A 68 5.38 -8.37 -19.78
C ARG A 68 6.05 -7.78 -18.56
N ILE A 69 6.28 -6.50 -18.61
CA ILE A 69 7.01 -5.79 -17.55
C ILE A 69 6.02 -5.04 -16.69
N TYR A 70 6.11 -5.24 -15.40
CA TYR A 70 5.26 -4.59 -14.41
C TYR A 70 6.02 -3.46 -13.74
N ARG A 71 5.31 -2.40 -13.41
CA ARG A 71 5.91 -1.24 -12.73
C ARG A 71 4.88 -0.59 -11.84
N LEU A 72 5.34 0.13 -10.85
CA LEU A 72 4.44 0.88 -10.00
C LEU A 72 3.82 2.03 -10.79
N ASN A 73 2.58 2.35 -10.42
CA ASN A 73 1.91 3.54 -10.91
C ASN A 73 2.21 4.65 -9.91
N PRO A 74 3.11 5.59 -10.22
CA PRO A 74 3.54 6.56 -9.23
C PRO A 74 2.42 7.50 -8.77
N VAL A 75 1.47 7.80 -9.65
CA VAL A 75 0.36 8.66 -9.27
C VAL A 75 -0.52 7.97 -8.22
N ALA A 76 -0.83 6.70 -8.43
CA ALA A 76 -1.67 5.96 -7.50
C ALA A 76 -0.95 5.75 -6.16
N VAL A 77 0.34 5.46 -6.21
CA VAL A 77 1.12 5.27 -4.99
C VAL A 77 1.21 6.58 -4.20
N ALA A 78 1.42 7.68 -4.90
CA ALA A 78 1.48 8.99 -4.24
C ALA A 78 0.14 9.34 -3.61
N ALA A 79 -0.96 9.04 -4.30
CA ALA A 79 -2.29 9.30 -3.75
C ALA A 79 -2.54 8.49 -2.47
N LEU A 80 -2.09 7.24 -2.47
CA LEU A 80 -2.25 6.39 -1.30
C LEU A 80 -1.41 6.90 -0.14
N ARG A 81 -0.19 7.36 -0.43
CA ARG A 81 0.67 7.96 0.58
C ARG A 81 0.02 9.20 1.18
N ASP A 82 -0.58 10.04 0.33
CA ASP A 82 -1.23 11.25 0.81
C ASP A 82 -2.42 10.93 1.71
N GLN A 83 -3.18 9.88 1.36
CA GLN A 83 -4.27 9.44 2.20
C GLN A 83 -3.76 8.96 3.55
N LEU A 84 -2.65 8.24 3.56
CA LEU A 84 -2.06 7.75 4.79
C LEU A 84 -1.57 8.90 5.66
N ASP A 85 -0.93 9.89 5.04
CA ASP A 85 -0.46 11.07 5.75
C ASP A 85 -1.62 11.81 6.40
N THR A 86 -2.70 11.99 5.66
CA THR A 86 -3.89 12.66 6.18
C THR A 86 -4.47 11.88 7.37
N TYR A 87 -4.55 10.58 7.23
CA TYR A 87 -5.05 9.73 8.31
C TYR A 87 -4.19 9.87 9.55
N TRP A 88 -2.88 9.79 9.38
CA TRP A 88 -1.97 9.89 10.52
C TRP A 88 -2.01 11.26 11.16
N GLN A 89 -2.12 12.33 10.37
CA GLN A 89 -2.22 13.66 10.93
C GLN A 89 -3.46 13.80 11.79
N ARG A 90 -4.59 13.27 11.32
CA ARG A 90 -5.81 13.31 12.10
C ARG A 90 -5.70 12.49 13.38
N ALA A 91 -5.08 11.32 13.26
CA ALA A 91 -4.91 10.46 14.42
C ALA A 91 -4.00 11.11 15.45
N LEU A 92 -2.93 11.76 15.00
CA LEU A 92 -2.00 12.41 15.90
C LEU A 92 -2.61 13.63 16.56
N VAL A 93 -3.43 14.38 15.85
CA VAL A 93 -4.13 15.51 16.45
C VAL A 93 -5.07 15.03 17.53
N GLY A 94 -5.84 13.99 17.25
CA GLY A 94 -6.75 13.43 18.24
C GLY A 94 -6.00 12.91 19.45
N TYR A 95 -4.87 12.26 19.24
CA TYR A 95 -4.06 11.74 20.30
C TYR A 95 -3.47 12.86 21.15
N ALA A 96 -3.01 13.93 20.51
CA ALA A 96 -2.48 15.08 21.21
C ALA A 96 -3.56 15.74 22.08
N ASP A 97 -4.78 15.83 21.57
CA ASP A 97 -5.88 16.38 22.34
C ASP A 97 -6.17 15.54 23.55
N GLU A 98 -6.15 14.23 23.41
CA GLU A 98 -6.35 13.35 24.56
C GLU A 98 -5.25 13.49 25.58
N ILE A 99 -4.04 13.57 25.15
CA ILE A 99 -2.91 13.75 26.05
C ILE A 99 -3.03 15.07 26.80
N ASN A 100 -3.39 16.13 26.09
CA ASN A 100 -3.57 17.42 26.72
C ASN A 100 -4.68 17.40 27.77
N ASN A 101 -5.76 16.71 27.46
CA ASN A 101 -6.85 16.58 28.43
C ASN A 101 -6.41 15.78 29.65
N ASP A 102 -5.65 14.71 29.43
CA ASP A 102 -5.17 13.90 30.53
C ASP A 102 -4.14 14.65 31.37
N ALA A 103 -3.34 15.49 30.73
CA ALA A 103 -2.31 16.24 31.45
C ALA A 103 -2.86 17.36 32.29
N ARG A 104 -4.09 17.78 32.02
CA ARG A 104 -4.67 18.85 32.78
C ARG A 104 -5.02 18.36 34.18
N PRO A 105 -4.74 19.14 35.20
CA PRO A 105 -5.20 18.77 36.51
C PRO A 105 -6.71 18.71 36.50
N SER A 106 -7.25 17.65 37.02
CA SER A 106 -8.70 17.56 37.12
C SER A 106 -9.09 17.82 38.57
N PRO A 107 -10.33 18.28 38.77
CA PRO A 107 -10.75 18.56 40.15
C PRO A 107 -10.61 17.37 41.07
N ARG A 108 -10.79 16.17 40.57
CA ARG A 108 -10.69 15.02 41.46
C ARG A 108 -9.27 14.72 41.85
N GLU A 109 -8.32 15.15 41.06
CA GLU A 109 -6.92 14.93 41.39
C GLU A 109 -6.47 15.91 42.47
N ASP A 110 -7.09 17.02 42.52
CA ASP A 110 -6.74 18.04 43.47
C ASP A 110 -7.24 17.72 44.83
N SER A 111 -8.19 16.86 44.94
CA SER A 111 -8.78 16.57 46.24
C SER A 111 -8.08 15.47 47.01
#